data_a67855786ec72f852dbbd97539bc48ab
#
_entry.id   a67855786ec72f852dbbd97539bc48ab
#
_cell.length_a   1.000
_cell.length_b   1.000
_cell.length_c   1.000
_cell.angle_alpha   90.00
_cell.angle_beta   90.00
_cell.angle_gamma   90.00
#
_symmetry.space_group_name_H-M   'P 1'
#
loop_
_entity.id
_entity.type
_entity.pdbx_description
1 polymer ?
#
loop_
_entity_poly.entity_id
_entity_poly.type
_entity_poly.pdbx_seq_one_letter_code
_entity_poly.pdbx_strand_id
1 'polypeptide(L)'
;MNTTRRITATALATAALVAPSALAATAVATPGKPAEPTKPAKTVKAQTKQLLKDIAGKDKRLDRLSTSTAVEALADDTEAEVVGNVTDARADLADLRTTVEAADSTVDTRAARKELHSFRVENFRIVVNLVRKVEGLEEAAAADPEAVTHLAAAEAAALEITATSTKADLRDVRDHLKAAQAELGATTA
;
A
#
# COMPACT_ATOMS: atom_id res chain seq x y z
N MET A 1 -21.64 8.41 -18.31
CA MET A 1 -21.93 9.62 -17.50
C MET A 1 -20.81 9.74 -16.46
N ASN A 2 -19.86 10.63 -16.70
CA ASN A 2 -18.64 10.76 -15.89
C ASN A 2 -18.90 11.54 -14.61
N THR A 3 -18.76 10.88 -13.46
CA THR A 3 -18.84 11.55 -12.14
C THR A 3 -17.44 11.80 -11.60
N THR A 4 -16.90 12.97 -11.92
CA THR A 4 -15.61 13.45 -11.39
C THR A 4 -15.77 13.77 -9.90
N ARG A 5 -15.26 12.91 -9.02
CA ARG A 5 -15.14 13.24 -7.59
C ARG A 5 -13.89 14.09 -7.36
N ARG A 6 -14.12 15.40 -7.20
CA ARG A 6 -13.10 16.33 -6.70
C ARG A 6 -12.97 16.15 -5.18
N ILE A 7 -11.81 15.71 -4.74
CA ILE A 7 -11.44 15.72 -3.32
C ILE A 7 -10.80 17.08 -3.03
N THR A 8 -11.51 17.93 -2.28
CA THR A 8 -10.99 19.20 -1.77
C THR A 8 -10.15 18.94 -0.52
N ALA A 9 -8.86 19.18 -0.61
CA ALA A 9 -7.96 19.20 0.54
C ALA A 9 -8.19 20.47 1.37
N THR A 10 -8.69 20.31 2.59
CA THR A 10 -8.82 21.41 3.55
C THR A 10 -7.56 21.47 4.42
N ALA A 11 -6.74 22.47 4.20
CA ALA A 11 -5.60 22.79 5.05
C ALA A 11 -6.09 23.51 6.31
N LEU A 12 -5.93 22.91 7.47
CA LEU A 12 -6.11 23.54 8.78
C LEU A 12 -4.72 23.85 9.37
N ALA A 13 -4.32 25.09 9.28
CA ALA A 13 -3.19 25.65 10.01
C ALA A 13 -3.66 26.09 11.40
N THR A 14 -3.19 25.45 12.44
CA THR A 14 -3.34 25.92 13.84
C THR A 14 -1.96 26.13 14.42
N ALA A 15 -1.55 27.39 14.51
CA ALA A 15 -0.39 27.83 15.29
C ALA A 15 -0.82 28.01 16.75
N ALA A 16 -0.24 27.23 17.64
CA ALA A 16 -0.33 27.47 19.08
C ALA A 16 1.06 27.79 19.62
N LEU A 17 1.27 29.08 19.96
CA LEU A 17 2.38 29.54 20.78
C LEU A 17 2.15 29.12 22.22
N VAL A 18 3.04 28.32 22.77
CA VAL A 18 3.12 28.10 24.23
C VAL A 18 4.54 28.43 24.69
N ALA A 19 4.63 29.44 25.54
CA ALA A 19 5.88 29.87 26.19
C ALA A 19 6.32 28.85 27.25
N PRO A 20 7.62 28.59 27.43
CA PRO A 20 8.10 27.73 28.49
C PRO A 20 8.32 28.50 29.79
N SER A 21 7.62 28.11 30.85
CA SER A 21 7.96 28.52 32.22
C SER A 21 9.14 27.70 32.72
N ALA A 22 10.24 28.35 33.02
CA ALA A 22 11.41 27.73 33.62
C ALA A 22 11.14 27.43 35.11
N LEU A 23 11.11 26.16 35.46
CA LEU A 23 11.23 25.66 36.83
C LEU A 23 12.57 24.96 36.96
N ALA A 24 13.50 25.59 37.66
CA ALA A 24 14.79 25.01 38.02
C ALA A 24 14.56 23.93 39.10
N ALA A 25 14.66 22.67 38.71
CA ALA A 25 14.75 21.53 39.63
C ALA A 25 16.21 21.10 39.70
N THR A 26 16.86 21.30 40.85
CA THR A 26 18.18 20.76 41.20
C THR A 26 18.05 19.23 41.33
N ALA A 27 18.43 18.48 40.29
CA ALA A 27 18.49 17.03 40.34
C ALA A 27 19.84 16.60 40.92
N VAL A 28 19.76 15.87 42.03
CA VAL A 28 20.86 15.11 42.63
C VAL A 28 21.34 14.06 41.63
N ALA A 29 22.62 14.15 41.26
CA ALA A 29 23.23 13.20 40.31
C ALA A 29 23.39 11.83 40.97
N THR A 30 22.59 10.87 40.54
CA THR A 30 22.84 9.43 40.73
C THR A 30 23.92 9.00 39.74
N PRO A 31 24.96 8.22 40.14
CA PRO A 31 25.97 7.75 39.21
C PRO A 31 25.34 6.80 38.20
N GLY A 32 25.03 7.35 37.02
CA GLY A 32 24.37 6.65 35.96
C GLY A 32 25.32 5.68 35.26
N LYS A 33 24.81 4.49 35.00
CA LYS A 33 25.28 3.47 34.06
C LYS A 33 25.91 4.13 32.81
N PRO A 34 27.08 3.67 32.32
CA PRO A 34 27.68 4.22 31.12
C PRO A 34 26.66 4.19 29.97
N ALA A 35 26.40 5.38 29.39
CA ALA A 35 25.49 5.48 28.25
C ALA A 35 26.04 4.63 27.09
N GLU A 36 25.28 3.68 26.62
CA GLU A 36 25.61 2.94 25.40
C GLU A 36 25.84 3.96 24.26
N PRO A 37 26.85 3.73 23.39
CA PRO A 37 27.13 4.62 22.29
C PRO A 37 25.91 4.69 21.37
N THR A 38 25.16 5.78 21.48
CA THR A 38 24.04 6.08 20.56
C THR A 38 24.61 6.21 19.16
N LYS A 39 24.16 5.32 18.25
CA LYS A 39 24.53 5.43 16.84
C LYS A 39 24.26 6.85 16.35
N PRO A 40 25.23 7.50 15.67
CA PRO A 40 25.06 8.88 15.20
C PRO A 40 23.80 8.98 14.33
N ALA A 41 22.96 9.99 14.61
CA ALA A 41 21.77 10.25 13.81
C ALA A 41 22.19 10.47 12.36
N LYS A 42 21.59 9.73 11.43
CA LYS A 42 21.86 9.93 10.00
C LYS A 42 21.46 11.34 9.60
N THR A 43 22.32 12.04 8.87
CA THR A 43 22.04 13.38 8.35
C THR A 43 20.81 13.34 7.41
N VAL A 44 20.09 14.47 7.27
CA VAL A 44 18.95 14.61 6.34
C VAL A 44 19.34 14.11 4.96
N LYS A 45 20.47 14.56 4.42
CA LYS A 45 21.00 14.13 3.12
C LYS A 45 21.17 12.61 2.98
N ALA A 46 21.65 11.94 4.03
CA ALA A 46 21.80 10.48 4.00
C ALA A 46 20.45 9.75 4.07
N GLN A 47 19.49 10.32 4.80
CA GLN A 47 18.12 9.78 4.87
C GLN A 47 17.39 9.96 3.55
N THR A 48 17.45 11.14 2.93
CA THR A 48 16.90 11.44 1.60
C THR A 48 17.45 10.47 0.55
N LYS A 49 18.78 10.31 0.48
CA LYS A 49 19.42 9.37 -0.46
C LYS A 49 18.91 7.94 -0.30
N GLN A 50 18.73 7.48 0.93
CA GLN A 50 18.21 6.14 1.20
C GLN A 50 16.75 6.02 0.76
N LEU A 51 15.90 7.01 1.10
CA LEU A 51 14.49 7.02 0.71
C LEU A 51 14.31 7.00 -0.82
N LEU A 52 15.07 7.83 -1.55
CA LEU A 52 15.04 7.85 -3.01
C LEU A 52 15.43 6.49 -3.62
N LYS A 53 16.42 5.80 -3.03
CA LYS A 53 16.80 4.45 -3.44
C LYS A 53 15.68 3.44 -3.19
N ASP A 54 15.01 3.54 -2.05
CA ASP A 54 13.93 2.64 -1.67
C ASP A 54 12.69 2.86 -2.55
N ILE A 55 12.35 4.12 -2.88
CA ILE A 55 11.31 4.50 -3.83
C ILE A 55 11.60 3.90 -5.21
N ALA A 56 12.80 4.14 -5.75
CA ALA A 56 13.19 3.59 -7.05
C ALA A 56 13.15 2.04 -7.08
N GLY A 57 13.46 1.41 -5.94
CA GLY A 57 13.36 -0.04 -5.81
C GLY A 57 11.92 -0.55 -5.83
N LYS A 58 10.97 0.21 -5.26
CA LYS A 58 9.54 -0.11 -5.30
C LYS A 58 8.97 0.11 -6.70
N ASP A 59 9.26 1.25 -7.32
CA ASP A 59 8.82 1.57 -8.69
C ASP A 59 9.29 0.50 -9.69
N LYS A 60 10.56 0.11 -9.65
CA LYS A 60 11.07 -0.97 -10.52
C LYS A 60 10.36 -2.32 -10.31
N ARG A 61 9.89 -2.60 -9.09
CA ARG A 61 9.12 -3.84 -8.84
C ARG A 61 7.73 -3.76 -9.42
N LEU A 62 7.07 -2.60 -9.35
CA LEU A 62 5.77 -2.34 -9.98
C LEU A 62 5.87 -2.43 -11.50
N ASP A 63 6.89 -1.80 -12.09
CA ASP A 63 7.17 -1.84 -13.51
C ASP A 63 7.33 -3.27 -14.03
N ARG A 64 8.09 -4.10 -13.32
CA ARG A 64 8.24 -5.53 -13.67
C ARG A 64 6.97 -6.34 -13.49
N LEU A 65 6.10 -5.93 -12.58
CA LEU A 65 4.84 -6.61 -12.37
C LEU A 65 3.88 -6.32 -13.51
N SER A 66 3.74 -5.05 -13.91
CA SER A 66 2.83 -4.64 -14.99
C SER A 66 3.18 -5.24 -16.35
N THR A 67 4.43 -5.65 -16.56
CA THR A 67 4.93 -6.29 -17.79
C THR A 67 5.22 -7.79 -17.60
N SER A 68 4.63 -8.40 -16.58
CA SER A 68 4.88 -9.81 -16.29
C SER A 68 3.91 -10.71 -17.05
N THR A 69 4.35 -11.89 -17.44
CA THR A 69 3.49 -12.91 -18.06
C THR A 69 2.32 -13.33 -17.17
N ALA A 70 2.39 -13.06 -15.88
CA ALA A 70 1.29 -13.34 -14.96
C ALA A 70 0.16 -12.31 -15.08
N VAL A 71 0.47 -11.07 -15.45
CA VAL A 71 -0.50 -10.00 -15.76
C VAL A 71 -1.00 -10.18 -17.19
N GLU A 72 -0.11 -10.40 -18.16
CA GLU A 72 -0.46 -10.68 -19.56
C GLU A 72 -1.37 -11.91 -19.76
N ALA A 73 -1.45 -12.79 -18.79
CA ALA A 73 -2.31 -13.98 -18.82
C ALA A 73 -3.69 -13.77 -18.17
N LEU A 74 -4.01 -12.57 -17.71
CA LEU A 74 -5.34 -12.19 -17.24
C LEU A 74 -6.28 -11.92 -18.43
N ALA A 75 -7.58 -11.92 -18.19
CA ALA A 75 -8.55 -11.43 -19.16
C ALA A 75 -8.28 -9.95 -19.49
N ASP A 76 -8.49 -9.54 -20.74
CA ASP A 76 -8.11 -8.22 -21.25
C ASP A 76 -8.60 -7.05 -20.38
N ASP A 77 -9.85 -7.11 -19.92
CA ASP A 77 -10.44 -6.06 -19.06
C ASP A 77 -9.77 -6.03 -17.68
N THR A 78 -9.53 -7.17 -17.09
CA THR A 78 -8.89 -7.34 -15.78
C THR A 78 -7.40 -6.96 -15.84
N GLU A 79 -6.70 -7.34 -16.92
CA GLU A 79 -5.33 -6.90 -17.18
C GLU A 79 -5.25 -5.38 -17.21
N ALA A 80 -6.14 -4.72 -17.98
CA ALA A 80 -6.18 -3.26 -18.10
C ALA A 80 -6.38 -2.57 -16.74
N GLU A 81 -7.28 -3.10 -15.89
CA GLU A 81 -7.52 -2.57 -14.54
C GLU A 81 -6.32 -2.76 -13.60
N VAL A 82 -5.73 -3.94 -13.59
CA VAL A 82 -4.53 -4.22 -12.79
C VAL A 82 -3.36 -3.32 -13.21
N VAL A 83 -3.13 -3.15 -14.51
CA VAL A 83 -2.10 -2.25 -15.05
C VAL A 83 -2.41 -0.80 -14.71
N GLY A 84 -3.67 -0.38 -14.75
CA GLY A 84 -4.15 0.93 -14.31
C GLY A 84 -3.79 1.20 -12.84
N ASN A 85 -4.17 0.29 -11.96
CA ASN A 85 -3.88 0.37 -10.52
C ASN A 85 -2.37 0.41 -10.21
N VAL A 86 -1.57 -0.34 -10.95
CA VAL A 86 -0.10 -0.30 -10.84
C VAL A 86 0.45 1.04 -11.31
N THR A 87 -0.11 1.61 -12.37
CA THR A 87 0.28 2.92 -12.90
C THR A 87 -0.01 4.04 -11.91
N ASP A 88 -1.18 4.03 -11.28
CA ASP A 88 -1.55 4.98 -10.23
C ASP A 88 -0.62 4.86 -9.01
N ALA A 89 -0.31 3.64 -8.59
CA ALA A 89 0.67 3.42 -7.52
C ALA A 89 2.08 3.91 -7.86
N ARG A 90 2.49 3.88 -9.13
CA ARG A 90 3.76 4.45 -9.59
C ARG A 90 3.73 5.98 -9.59
N ALA A 91 2.58 6.58 -9.90
CA ALA A 91 2.38 8.03 -9.78
C ALA A 91 2.49 8.47 -8.31
N ASP A 92 1.88 7.77 -7.38
CA ASP A 92 2.01 8.02 -5.93
C ASP A 92 3.49 7.97 -5.47
N LEU A 93 4.27 7.00 -5.98
CA LEU A 93 5.71 6.93 -5.69
C LEU A 93 6.50 8.09 -6.29
N ALA A 94 6.10 8.62 -7.45
CA ALA A 94 6.72 9.79 -8.07
C ALA A 94 6.44 11.06 -7.24
N ASP A 95 5.22 11.21 -6.71
CA ASP A 95 4.85 12.32 -5.82
C ASP A 95 5.61 12.24 -4.49
N LEU A 96 5.70 11.04 -3.90
CA LEU A 96 6.50 10.81 -2.71
C LEU A 96 7.99 11.10 -2.96
N ARG A 97 8.51 10.77 -4.14
CA ARG A 97 9.87 11.11 -4.54
C ARG A 97 10.09 12.62 -4.54
N THR A 98 9.17 13.38 -5.12
CA THR A 98 9.22 14.85 -5.14
C THR A 98 9.20 15.42 -3.71
N THR A 99 8.35 14.88 -2.85
CA THR A 99 8.33 15.24 -1.41
C THR A 99 9.66 14.96 -0.71
N VAL A 100 10.28 13.82 -1.00
CA VAL A 100 11.58 13.44 -0.43
C VAL A 100 12.72 14.32 -0.95
N GLU A 101 12.69 14.72 -2.22
CA GLU A 101 13.68 15.62 -2.83
C GLU A 101 13.60 17.03 -2.24
N ALA A 102 12.40 17.48 -1.86
CA ALA A 102 12.16 18.77 -1.20
C ALA A 102 12.42 18.76 0.33
N ALA A 103 12.63 17.59 0.94
CA ALA A 103 12.77 17.46 2.38
C ALA A 103 14.07 18.12 2.88
N ASP A 104 13.95 19.11 3.76
CA ASP A 104 15.06 19.86 4.35
C ASP A 104 15.29 19.54 5.85
N SER A 105 14.37 18.83 6.47
CA SER A 105 14.40 18.46 7.89
C SER A 105 14.33 16.94 8.14
N THR A 106 14.73 16.55 9.35
CA THR A 106 14.56 15.16 9.81
C THR A 106 13.10 14.81 10.07
N VAL A 107 12.24 15.80 10.25
CA VAL A 107 10.79 15.61 10.41
C VAL A 107 10.20 15.17 9.06
N ASP A 108 10.54 15.87 7.98
CA ASP A 108 10.05 15.56 6.63
C ASP A 108 10.52 14.19 6.17
N THR A 109 11.81 13.89 6.33
CA THR A 109 12.33 12.56 5.96
C THR A 109 11.73 11.43 6.82
N ARG A 110 11.28 11.72 8.05
CA ARG A 110 10.58 10.75 8.89
C ARG A 110 9.14 10.56 8.42
N ALA A 111 8.45 11.64 8.04
CA ALA A 111 7.10 11.57 7.46
C ALA A 111 7.10 10.77 6.16
N ALA A 112 7.97 11.10 5.23
CA ALA A 112 8.13 10.38 3.96
C ALA A 112 8.49 8.90 4.17
N ARG A 113 9.31 8.57 5.17
CA ARG A 113 9.63 7.19 5.51
C ARG A 113 8.41 6.42 6.02
N LYS A 114 7.55 7.05 6.83
CA LYS A 114 6.31 6.45 7.31
C LYS A 114 5.37 6.13 6.14
N GLU A 115 5.24 7.07 5.21
CA GLU A 115 4.43 6.90 4.00
C GLU A 115 4.99 5.78 3.12
N LEU A 116 6.29 5.81 2.80
CA LEU A 116 6.94 4.75 2.03
C LEU A 116 6.83 3.36 2.71
N HIS A 117 6.77 3.32 4.03
CA HIS A 117 6.65 2.07 4.78
C HIS A 117 5.23 1.49 4.69
N SER A 118 4.19 2.33 4.61
CA SER A 118 2.82 1.89 4.38
C SER A 118 2.58 1.41 2.94
N PHE A 119 3.40 1.84 1.99
CA PHE A 119 3.30 1.48 0.59
C PHE A 119 3.79 0.05 0.32
N ARG A 120 2.89 -0.86 0.01
CA ARG A 120 3.12 -2.31 -0.13
C ARG A 120 3.00 -2.76 -1.58
N VAL A 121 4.10 -2.86 -2.28
CA VAL A 121 4.16 -3.40 -3.65
C VAL A 121 3.64 -4.84 -3.71
N GLU A 122 3.83 -5.59 -2.64
CA GLU A 122 3.42 -6.99 -2.52
C GLU A 122 1.90 -7.18 -2.65
N ASN A 123 1.09 -6.16 -2.34
CA ASN A 123 -0.36 -6.20 -2.50
C ASN A 123 -0.75 -6.50 -3.95
N PHE A 124 -0.14 -5.82 -4.92
CA PHE A 124 -0.43 -6.01 -6.35
C PHE A 124 -0.10 -7.41 -6.84
N ARG A 125 1.00 -8.00 -6.34
CA ARG A 125 1.33 -9.39 -6.65
C ARG A 125 0.28 -10.36 -6.08
N ILE A 126 -0.25 -10.05 -4.90
CA ILE A 126 -1.32 -10.84 -4.30
C ILE A 126 -2.60 -10.69 -5.13
N VAL A 127 -2.94 -9.47 -5.57
CA VAL A 127 -4.09 -9.21 -6.46
C VAL A 127 -4.01 -10.07 -7.72
N VAL A 128 -2.91 -10.01 -8.47
CA VAL A 128 -2.71 -10.83 -9.68
C VAL A 128 -2.96 -12.32 -9.41
N ASN A 129 -2.45 -12.84 -8.29
CA ASN A 129 -2.65 -14.24 -7.95
C ASN A 129 -4.12 -14.55 -7.56
N LEU A 130 -4.81 -13.62 -6.91
CA LEU A 130 -6.21 -13.79 -6.50
C LEU A 130 -7.13 -13.73 -7.72
N VAL A 131 -6.93 -12.77 -8.61
CA VAL A 131 -7.70 -12.63 -9.86
C VAL A 131 -7.51 -13.87 -10.75
N ARG A 132 -6.29 -14.32 -10.99
CA ARG A 132 -6.04 -15.56 -11.74
C ARG A 132 -6.74 -16.78 -11.12
N LYS A 133 -6.91 -16.78 -9.81
CA LYS A 133 -7.64 -17.83 -9.13
C LYS A 133 -9.15 -17.71 -9.32
N VAL A 134 -9.69 -16.48 -9.39
CA VAL A 134 -11.08 -16.21 -9.75
C VAL A 134 -11.34 -16.72 -11.16
N GLU A 135 -10.58 -16.25 -12.16
CA GLU A 135 -10.70 -16.66 -13.57
C GLU A 135 -10.61 -18.19 -13.75
N GLY A 136 -9.71 -18.84 -13.01
CA GLY A 136 -9.57 -20.29 -13.04
C GLY A 136 -10.74 -21.08 -12.45
N LEU A 137 -11.69 -20.42 -11.77
CA LEU A 137 -12.89 -21.05 -11.20
C LEU A 137 -14.16 -20.70 -11.99
N GLU A 138 -14.14 -19.77 -12.92
CA GLU A 138 -15.32 -19.28 -13.64
C GLU A 138 -16.03 -20.38 -14.44
N GLU A 139 -15.28 -21.21 -15.16
CA GLU A 139 -15.85 -22.31 -15.93
C GLU A 139 -16.57 -23.31 -15.00
N ALA A 140 -15.97 -23.65 -13.88
CA ALA A 140 -16.59 -24.55 -12.91
C ALA A 140 -17.82 -23.94 -12.23
N ALA A 141 -17.82 -22.62 -12.05
CA ALA A 141 -18.91 -21.87 -11.42
C ALA A 141 -20.09 -21.58 -12.36
N ALA A 142 -19.93 -21.73 -13.67
CA ALA A 142 -20.91 -21.27 -14.67
C ALA A 142 -22.32 -21.84 -14.46
N ALA A 143 -22.46 -23.01 -13.84
CA ALA A 143 -23.74 -23.63 -13.54
C ALA A 143 -24.29 -23.29 -12.15
N ASP A 144 -23.54 -22.55 -11.31
CA ASP A 144 -23.88 -22.23 -9.93
C ASP A 144 -23.95 -20.69 -9.75
N PRO A 145 -25.15 -20.08 -9.70
CA PRO A 145 -25.31 -18.63 -9.58
C PRO A 145 -24.73 -18.04 -8.29
N GLU A 146 -24.69 -18.80 -7.20
CA GLU A 146 -24.13 -18.33 -5.92
C GLU A 146 -22.61 -18.29 -5.99
N ALA A 147 -21.98 -19.33 -6.56
CA ALA A 147 -20.56 -19.36 -6.83
C ALA A 147 -20.14 -18.21 -7.78
N VAL A 148 -20.88 -17.97 -8.87
CA VAL A 148 -20.63 -16.84 -9.78
C VAL A 148 -20.69 -15.50 -9.03
N THR A 149 -21.68 -15.30 -8.16
CA THR A 149 -21.82 -14.08 -7.37
C THR A 149 -20.63 -13.85 -6.46
N HIS A 150 -20.16 -14.90 -5.80
CA HIS A 150 -18.98 -14.81 -4.93
C HIS A 150 -17.68 -14.58 -5.72
N LEU A 151 -17.51 -15.16 -6.90
CA LEU A 151 -16.36 -14.89 -7.76
C LEU A 151 -16.33 -13.44 -8.24
N ALA A 152 -17.46 -12.90 -8.71
CA ALA A 152 -17.56 -11.52 -9.12
C ALA A 152 -17.26 -10.54 -7.95
N ALA A 153 -17.74 -10.85 -6.74
CA ALA A 153 -17.43 -10.07 -5.55
C ALA A 153 -15.95 -10.16 -5.18
N ALA A 154 -15.32 -11.33 -5.32
CA ALA A 154 -13.90 -11.51 -5.07
C ALA A 154 -13.03 -10.72 -6.07
N GLU A 155 -13.39 -10.71 -7.35
CA GLU A 155 -12.71 -9.95 -8.38
C GLU A 155 -12.81 -8.45 -8.13
N ALA A 156 -14.02 -7.93 -7.96
CA ALA A 156 -14.25 -6.51 -7.66
C ALA A 156 -13.46 -6.05 -6.43
N ALA A 157 -13.52 -6.82 -5.33
CA ALA A 157 -12.75 -6.50 -4.14
C ALA A 157 -11.23 -6.60 -4.35
N ALA A 158 -10.75 -7.50 -5.20
CA ALA A 158 -9.33 -7.61 -5.54
C ALA A 158 -8.83 -6.39 -6.32
N LEU A 159 -9.63 -5.89 -7.26
CA LEU A 159 -9.30 -4.73 -8.10
C LEU A 159 -9.34 -3.40 -7.32
N GLU A 160 -10.03 -3.34 -6.19
CA GLU A 160 -9.99 -2.20 -5.27
C GLU A 160 -8.72 -2.15 -4.38
N ILE A 161 -7.91 -3.20 -4.36
CA ILE A 161 -6.69 -3.25 -3.55
C ILE A 161 -5.63 -2.30 -4.08
N THR A 162 -5.13 -1.45 -3.19
CA THR A 162 -4.08 -0.46 -3.45
C THR A 162 -2.77 -0.81 -2.74
N ALA A 163 -1.74 0.00 -2.98
CA ALA A 163 -0.47 -0.10 -2.27
C ALA A 163 -0.60 0.07 -0.75
N THR A 164 -1.62 0.78 -0.27
CA THR A 164 -1.85 1.07 1.15
C THR A 164 -2.90 0.18 1.80
N SER A 165 -3.57 -0.67 1.03
CA SER A 165 -4.57 -1.62 1.54
C SER A 165 -4.01 -2.54 2.62
N THR A 166 -4.86 -2.88 3.57
CA THR A 166 -4.52 -3.61 4.79
C THR A 166 -4.64 -5.14 4.59
N LYS A 167 -4.30 -5.88 5.64
CA LYS A 167 -4.56 -7.33 5.63
C LYS A 167 -6.05 -7.67 5.72
N ALA A 168 -6.88 -6.76 6.25
CA ALA A 168 -8.33 -6.96 6.31
C ALA A 168 -8.91 -6.95 4.89
N ASP A 169 -8.56 -5.94 4.08
CA ASP A 169 -9.02 -5.82 2.70
C ASP A 169 -8.65 -7.07 1.87
N LEU A 170 -7.42 -7.56 2.02
CA LEU A 170 -6.98 -8.81 1.39
C LEU A 170 -7.69 -10.07 1.94
N ARG A 171 -8.21 -10.01 3.16
CA ARG A 171 -8.98 -11.12 3.74
C ARG A 171 -10.35 -11.19 3.12
N ASP A 172 -11.01 -10.04 2.92
CA ASP A 172 -12.34 -9.98 2.32
C ASP A 172 -12.36 -10.63 0.94
N VAL A 173 -11.36 -10.37 0.10
CA VAL A 173 -11.19 -11.05 -1.20
C VAL A 173 -11.10 -12.57 -1.04
N ARG A 174 -10.30 -13.03 -0.07
CA ARG A 174 -10.12 -14.47 0.17
C ARG A 174 -11.37 -15.15 0.74
N ASP A 175 -12.14 -14.42 1.52
CA ASP A 175 -13.38 -14.92 2.11
C ASP A 175 -14.44 -15.12 1.02
N HIS A 176 -14.55 -14.20 0.04
CA HIS A 176 -15.38 -14.39 -1.15
C HIS A 176 -14.93 -15.60 -2.00
N LEU A 177 -13.62 -15.71 -2.28
CA LEU A 177 -13.09 -16.87 -3.00
C LEU A 177 -13.37 -18.20 -2.28
N LYS A 178 -13.26 -18.20 -0.95
CA LYS A 178 -13.54 -19.38 -0.14
C LYS A 178 -15.03 -19.74 -0.17
N ALA A 179 -15.91 -18.74 -0.15
CA ALA A 179 -17.35 -18.96 -0.28
C ALA A 179 -17.69 -19.60 -1.65
N ALA A 180 -17.15 -19.03 -2.76
CA ALA A 180 -17.34 -19.63 -4.09
C ALA A 180 -16.86 -21.10 -4.15
N GLN A 181 -15.70 -21.40 -3.55
CA GLN A 181 -15.18 -22.78 -3.50
C GLN A 181 -16.04 -23.72 -2.66
N ALA A 182 -16.70 -23.21 -1.62
CA ALA A 182 -17.59 -24.00 -0.78
C ALA A 182 -18.86 -24.38 -1.55
N GLU A 183 -19.47 -23.46 -2.32
CA GLU A 183 -20.60 -23.71 -3.18
C GLU A 183 -20.25 -24.77 -4.24
N LEU A 184 -19.13 -24.62 -4.94
CA LEU A 184 -18.67 -25.60 -5.94
C LEU A 184 -18.41 -26.98 -5.32
N GLY A 185 -17.93 -27.05 -4.08
CA GLY A 185 -17.76 -28.30 -3.35
C GLY A 185 -19.06 -28.95 -2.93
N ALA A 186 -20.10 -28.18 -2.64
CA ALA A 186 -21.43 -28.66 -2.27
C ALA A 186 -22.19 -29.21 -3.49
N THR A 187 -22.01 -28.61 -4.66
CA THR A 187 -22.67 -29.03 -5.91
C THR A 187 -22.14 -30.35 -6.47
N THR A 188 -20.90 -30.75 -6.11
CA THR A 188 -20.23 -31.96 -6.57
C THR A 188 -20.40 -33.18 -5.64
N ALA A 189 -21.06 -33.04 -4.50
CA ALA A 189 -21.28 -34.06 -3.47
C ALA A 189 -22.72 -34.61 -3.52
#